data_a1ae7c1b56738dd8c84fe48b482660d0
#
_entry.id   a1ae7c1b56738dd8c84fe48b482660d0
#
_cell.length_a   1.000
_cell.length_b   1.000
_cell.length_c   1.000
_cell.angle_alpha   90.00
_cell.angle_beta   90.00
_cell.angle_gamma   90.00
#
_symmetry.space_group_name_H-M   'P 1'
#
loop_
_entity.id
_entity.type
_entity.pdbx_description
1 polymer ?
#
loop_
_entity_poly.entity_id
_entity_poly.type
_entity_poly.pdbx_seq_one_letter_code
_entity_poly.pdbx_strand_id
1 'polypeptide(L)'
;SMMAFLLFVPPPVEVLMIGLGGGSLAKFVYHRLPGTRTRAVEVNPQVVAIARQYFSVPHDDARFEVIVADAADYVRREDIRADILIVDGYTADTHVEELASYDFYAACRERLKPRGMIVVNLWGGDKVFNALLQRIRAAFPGGTLCLPAERPGNVIVFGYEREPAPLQWTDLTRRADTLQEEHGLEFPRFVEGLRKMNRHDDERLYP
;
A
#
# COMPACT_ATOMS: atom_id res chain seq x y z
N SER A 1 -0.61 -9.10 -3.80
CA SER A 1 -1.87 -8.51 -3.22
C SER A 1 -1.75 -7.00 -3.01
N MET A 2 -0.61 -6.45 -2.53
CA MET A 2 -0.48 -4.99 -2.29
C MET A 2 -0.67 -4.13 -3.55
N MET A 3 -0.37 -4.65 -4.74
CA MET A 3 -0.63 -3.96 -6.01
C MET A 3 -2.12 -3.89 -6.40
N ALA A 4 -3.02 -4.50 -5.61
CA ALA A 4 -4.46 -4.43 -5.86
C ALA A 4 -5.05 -3.01 -5.78
N PHE A 5 -4.31 -2.02 -5.28
CA PHE A 5 -4.72 -0.61 -5.36
C PHE A 5 -4.98 -0.16 -6.82
N LEU A 6 -4.34 -0.80 -7.80
CA LEU A 6 -4.59 -0.53 -9.22
C LEU A 6 -6.02 -0.85 -9.66
N LEU A 7 -6.77 -1.65 -8.89
CA LEU A 7 -8.22 -1.87 -9.12
C LEU A 7 -9.04 -0.59 -8.87
N PHE A 8 -8.56 0.30 -8.00
CA PHE A 8 -9.33 1.42 -7.46
C PHE A 8 -8.92 2.77 -8.04
N VAL A 9 -7.65 2.88 -8.45
CA VAL A 9 -7.07 4.14 -8.96
C VAL A 9 -6.33 3.91 -10.27
N PRO A 10 -6.21 4.93 -11.14
CA PRO A 10 -5.33 4.83 -12.31
C PRO A 10 -3.87 4.66 -11.85
N PRO A 11 -2.94 4.28 -12.75
CA PRO A 11 -1.53 4.23 -12.40
C PRO A 11 -1.07 5.54 -11.76
N PRO A 12 -0.47 5.49 -10.55
CA PRO A 12 -0.10 6.69 -9.80
C PRO A 12 1.10 7.40 -10.44
N VAL A 13 1.20 8.70 -10.21
CA VAL A 13 2.38 9.50 -10.60
C VAL A 13 3.44 9.44 -9.50
N GLU A 14 3.04 9.55 -8.23
CA GLU A 14 3.93 9.55 -7.07
C GLU A 14 3.55 8.43 -6.09
N VAL A 15 4.50 7.56 -5.80
CA VAL A 15 4.37 6.50 -4.79
C VAL A 15 5.41 6.72 -3.69
N LEU A 16 4.94 6.74 -2.44
CA LEU A 16 5.80 6.68 -1.25
C LEU A 16 5.69 5.28 -0.65
N MET A 17 6.83 4.63 -0.43
CA MET A 17 6.91 3.32 0.22
C MET A 17 7.61 3.45 1.57
N ILE A 18 7.00 2.92 2.61
CA ILE A 18 7.60 2.75 3.93
C ILE A 18 8.01 1.29 4.07
N GLY A 19 9.31 1.07 4.16
CA GLY A 19 9.96 -0.23 4.08
C GLY A 19 10.39 -0.58 2.66
N LEU A 20 11.59 -1.12 2.54
CA LEU A 20 12.17 -1.59 1.27
C LEU A 20 12.24 -3.12 1.22
N GLY A 21 12.75 -3.74 2.28
CA GLY A 21 13.03 -5.18 2.30
C GLY A 21 13.86 -5.63 1.10
N GLY A 22 13.45 -6.70 0.42
CA GLY A 22 14.07 -7.15 -0.84
C GLY A 22 13.66 -6.34 -2.07
N GLY A 23 12.91 -5.26 -1.92
CA GLY A 23 12.53 -4.33 -2.99
C GLY A 23 11.55 -4.89 -4.03
N SER A 24 10.82 -5.96 -3.74
CA SER A 24 9.92 -6.59 -4.71
C SER A 24 8.84 -5.64 -5.21
N LEU A 25 8.21 -4.87 -4.30
CA LEU A 25 7.21 -3.86 -4.65
C LEU A 25 7.83 -2.71 -5.44
N ALA A 26 8.97 -2.20 -4.97
CA ALA A 26 9.70 -1.12 -5.62
C ALA A 26 10.09 -1.48 -7.07
N LYS A 27 10.64 -2.68 -7.26
CA LYS A 27 10.98 -3.20 -8.61
C LYS A 27 9.75 -3.37 -9.49
N PHE A 28 8.64 -3.88 -8.94
CA PHE A 28 7.40 -4.01 -9.70
C PHE A 28 6.94 -2.63 -10.22
N VAL A 29 6.85 -1.63 -9.33
CA VAL A 29 6.45 -0.27 -9.73
C VAL A 29 7.42 0.30 -10.75
N TYR A 30 8.72 0.19 -10.52
CA TYR A 30 9.75 0.71 -11.40
C TYR A 30 9.67 0.15 -12.83
N HIS A 31 9.46 -1.16 -12.96
CA HIS A 31 9.46 -1.84 -14.27
C HIS A 31 8.09 -1.89 -14.94
N ARG A 32 7.00 -1.91 -14.16
CA ARG A 32 5.65 -2.11 -14.69
C ARG A 32 4.79 -0.86 -14.75
N LEU A 33 5.20 0.20 -14.05
CA LEU A 33 4.51 1.49 -14.04
C LEU A 33 5.48 2.60 -14.47
N PRO A 34 5.83 2.70 -15.77
CA PRO A 34 6.92 3.57 -16.24
C PRO A 34 6.65 5.06 -16.03
N GLY A 35 5.39 5.47 -15.85
CA GLY A 35 5.01 6.86 -15.52
C GLY A 35 5.08 7.21 -14.04
N THR A 36 5.45 6.25 -13.17
CA THR A 36 5.45 6.42 -11.73
C THR A 36 6.83 6.77 -11.19
N ARG A 37 6.87 7.78 -10.31
CA ARG A 37 8.00 8.09 -9.46
C ARG A 37 7.82 7.44 -8.10
N THR A 38 8.84 6.76 -7.61
CA THR A 38 8.80 6.05 -6.32
C THR A 38 9.89 6.55 -5.39
N ARG A 39 9.52 6.86 -4.15
CA ARG A 39 10.44 7.04 -3.03
C ARG A 39 10.23 5.91 -2.04
N ALA A 40 11.30 5.19 -1.69
CA ALA A 40 11.27 4.14 -0.68
C ALA A 40 12.04 4.60 0.56
N VAL A 41 11.39 4.64 1.71
CA VAL A 41 12.00 5.00 3.00
C VAL A 41 12.33 3.72 3.75
N GLU A 42 13.62 3.53 4.07
CA GLU A 42 14.13 2.37 4.80
C GLU A 42 15.02 2.85 5.93
N VAL A 43 14.75 2.40 7.16
CA VAL A 43 15.49 2.85 8.33
C VAL A 43 16.89 2.23 8.41
N ASN A 44 17.05 1.02 7.87
CA ASN A 44 18.30 0.26 7.98
C ASN A 44 19.15 0.35 6.69
N PRO A 45 20.29 1.06 6.69
CA PRO A 45 21.15 1.18 5.51
C PRO A 45 21.74 -0.17 5.06
N GLN A 46 21.84 -1.16 5.95
CA GLN A 46 22.31 -2.51 5.58
C GLN A 46 21.26 -3.23 4.73
N VAL A 47 19.96 -3.05 5.02
CA VAL A 47 18.88 -3.58 4.18
C VAL A 47 18.98 -2.99 2.77
N VAL A 48 19.21 -1.68 2.65
CA VAL A 48 19.40 -1.03 1.34
C VAL A 48 20.61 -1.62 0.58
N ALA A 49 21.73 -1.79 1.25
CA ALA A 49 22.92 -2.37 0.64
C ALA A 49 22.67 -3.81 0.14
N ILE A 50 22.05 -4.66 0.96
CA ILE A 50 21.69 -6.03 0.63
C ILE A 50 20.68 -6.07 -0.53
N ALA A 51 19.66 -5.20 -0.48
CA ALA A 51 18.64 -5.12 -1.52
C ALA A 51 19.23 -4.77 -2.89
N ARG A 52 20.17 -3.85 -2.94
CA ARG A 52 20.90 -3.50 -4.17
C ARG A 52 21.84 -4.61 -4.63
N GLN A 53 22.60 -5.21 -3.71
CA GLN A 53 23.63 -6.20 -4.04
C GLN A 53 23.04 -7.56 -4.47
N TYR A 54 21.99 -8.03 -3.79
CA TYR A 54 21.48 -9.40 -3.96
C TYR A 54 20.11 -9.51 -4.58
N PHE A 55 19.32 -8.42 -4.53
CA PHE A 55 17.93 -8.43 -5.01
C PHE A 55 17.71 -7.51 -6.22
N SER A 56 18.77 -6.99 -6.81
CA SER A 56 18.71 -6.16 -8.01
C SER A 56 17.75 -4.97 -7.89
N VAL A 57 17.70 -4.34 -6.72
CA VAL A 57 16.96 -3.08 -6.55
C VAL A 57 17.67 -2.00 -7.37
N PRO A 58 16.94 -1.23 -8.20
CA PRO A 58 17.53 -0.19 -9.03
C PRO A 58 18.36 0.81 -8.22
N HIS A 59 19.36 1.39 -8.86
CA HIS A 59 20.03 2.58 -8.34
C HIS A 59 19.10 3.79 -8.43
N ASP A 60 19.38 4.79 -7.62
CA ASP A 60 18.60 6.02 -7.62
C ASP A 60 18.71 6.71 -8.99
N ASP A 61 17.58 7.15 -9.50
CA ASP A 61 17.44 7.89 -10.75
C ASP A 61 16.28 8.89 -10.67
N ALA A 62 15.85 9.44 -11.81
CA ALA A 62 14.77 10.42 -11.87
C ALA A 62 13.40 9.84 -11.40
N ARG A 63 13.22 8.51 -11.41
CA ARG A 63 11.96 7.83 -11.09
C ARG A 63 12.00 6.99 -9.82
N PHE A 64 13.17 6.71 -9.29
CA PHE A 64 13.33 5.86 -8.11
C PHE A 64 14.40 6.41 -7.18
N GLU A 65 14.08 6.52 -5.90
CA GLU A 65 14.98 6.99 -4.86
C GLU A 65 14.80 6.17 -3.58
N VAL A 66 15.90 5.76 -2.96
CA VAL A 66 15.89 5.13 -1.63
C VAL A 66 16.43 6.12 -0.61
N ILE A 67 15.61 6.41 0.39
CA ILE A 67 15.92 7.36 1.46
C ILE A 67 16.14 6.58 2.75
N VAL A 68 17.34 6.72 3.32
CA VAL A 68 17.64 6.14 4.65
C VAL A 68 17.16 7.11 5.72
N ALA A 69 16.03 6.81 6.34
CA ALA A 69 15.42 7.65 7.36
C ALA A 69 14.44 6.86 8.24
N ASP A 70 14.14 7.39 9.41
CA ASP A 70 12.98 6.95 10.19
C ASP A 70 11.69 7.35 9.46
N ALA A 71 10.76 6.39 9.33
CA ALA A 71 9.54 6.60 8.57
C ALA A 71 8.55 7.54 9.27
N ALA A 72 8.48 7.48 10.61
CA ALA A 72 7.59 8.35 11.37
C ALA A 72 8.03 9.81 11.28
N ASP A 73 9.33 10.07 11.32
CA ASP A 73 9.87 11.40 11.10
C ASP A 73 9.71 11.85 9.65
N TYR A 74 9.92 10.93 8.71
CA TYR A 74 9.83 11.24 7.29
C TYR A 74 8.42 11.68 6.88
N VAL A 75 7.36 10.97 7.32
CA VAL A 75 5.97 11.32 6.95
C VAL A 75 5.48 12.62 7.60
N ARG A 76 6.17 13.16 8.61
CA ARG A 76 5.83 14.46 9.20
C ARG A 76 6.30 15.65 8.38
N ARG A 77 7.13 15.45 7.35
CA ARG A 77 7.61 16.53 6.47
C ARG A 77 6.49 17.04 5.57
N GLU A 78 6.33 18.35 5.52
CA GLU A 78 5.23 19.01 4.78
C GLU A 78 5.43 19.01 3.26
N ASP A 79 6.66 18.83 2.77
CA ASP A 79 7.03 18.84 1.36
C ASP A 79 6.68 17.54 0.60
N ILE A 80 6.18 16.53 1.31
CA ILE A 80 5.85 15.23 0.73
C ILE A 80 4.39 15.19 0.29
N ARG A 81 4.15 14.71 -0.94
CA ARG A 81 2.82 14.39 -1.46
C ARG A 81 2.90 13.15 -2.33
N ALA A 82 1.96 12.21 -2.13
CA ALA A 82 1.88 10.95 -2.87
C ALA A 82 0.46 10.65 -3.32
N ASP A 83 0.32 9.97 -4.45
CA ASP A 83 -0.97 9.41 -4.88
C ASP A 83 -1.25 8.12 -4.09
N ILE A 84 -0.20 7.32 -3.89
CA ILE A 84 -0.25 6.07 -3.13
C ILE A 84 0.87 6.07 -2.07
N LEU A 85 0.50 5.75 -0.83
CA LEU A 85 1.43 5.53 0.27
C LEU A 85 1.35 4.06 0.68
N ILE A 86 2.44 3.32 0.52
CA ILE A 86 2.53 1.89 0.84
C ILE A 86 3.28 1.73 2.16
N VAL A 87 2.71 0.97 3.10
CA VAL A 87 3.35 0.62 4.38
C VAL A 87 3.56 -0.89 4.43
N ASP A 88 4.81 -1.31 4.27
CA ASP A 88 5.27 -2.71 4.32
C ASP A 88 6.53 -2.84 5.18
N GLY A 89 6.51 -2.19 6.32
CA GLY A 89 7.67 -2.06 7.22
C GLY A 89 7.56 -2.83 8.54
N TYR A 90 6.60 -3.75 8.67
CA TYR A 90 6.45 -4.54 9.89
C TYR A 90 7.39 -5.74 9.89
N THR A 91 8.29 -5.82 10.88
CA THR A 91 9.00 -7.05 11.21
C THR A 91 8.24 -7.78 12.32
N ALA A 92 8.26 -9.13 12.28
CA ALA A 92 7.54 -9.96 13.25
C ALA A 92 7.97 -9.71 14.72
N ASP A 93 9.15 -9.14 14.94
CA ASP A 93 9.76 -8.97 16.26
C ASP A 93 9.74 -7.50 16.78
N THR A 94 9.37 -6.55 15.95
CA THR A 94 9.33 -5.15 16.34
C THR A 94 8.10 -4.47 15.73
N HIS A 95 7.00 -4.49 16.48
CA HIS A 95 6.07 -3.38 16.39
C HIS A 95 6.86 -2.15 16.81
N VAL A 96 7.35 -1.38 15.85
CA VAL A 96 7.72 -0.01 16.16
C VAL A 96 6.39 0.62 16.56
N GLU A 97 6.13 0.75 17.86
CA GLU A 97 4.85 1.24 18.41
C GLU A 97 4.41 2.53 17.71
N GLU A 98 5.38 3.30 17.26
CA GLU A 98 5.17 4.54 16.55
C GLU A 98 4.53 4.34 15.18
N LEU A 99 5.01 3.38 14.36
CA LEU A 99 4.42 3.07 13.04
C LEU A 99 3.05 2.39 13.12
N ALA A 100 2.69 1.92 14.32
CA ALA A 100 1.39 1.33 14.61
C ALA A 100 0.39 2.33 15.20
N SER A 101 0.79 3.59 15.42
CA SER A 101 -0.02 4.60 16.11
C SER A 101 -1.06 5.25 15.20
N TYR A 102 -2.13 5.78 15.80
CA TYR A 102 -3.09 6.64 15.08
C TYR A 102 -2.39 7.86 14.46
N ASP A 103 -1.47 8.48 15.21
CA ASP A 103 -0.77 9.70 14.78
C ASP A 103 0.09 9.46 13.55
N PHE A 104 0.73 8.28 13.45
CA PHE A 104 1.45 7.89 12.24
C PHE A 104 0.50 7.77 11.03
N TYR A 105 -0.63 7.08 11.17
CA TYR A 105 -1.59 6.95 10.07
C TYR A 105 -2.24 8.28 9.69
N ALA A 106 -2.51 9.16 10.66
CA ALA A 106 -3.00 10.51 10.41
C ALA A 106 -1.97 11.34 9.64
N ALA A 107 -0.68 11.29 10.03
CA ALA A 107 0.39 11.93 9.30
C ALA A 107 0.54 11.36 7.88
N CYS A 108 0.42 10.04 7.69
CA CYS A 108 0.40 9.42 6.36
C CYS A 108 -0.74 9.98 5.50
N ARG A 109 -1.96 10.14 6.06
CA ARG A 109 -3.09 10.71 5.33
C ARG A 109 -2.82 12.13 4.86
N GLU A 110 -2.21 12.96 5.71
CA GLU A 110 -1.83 14.33 5.34
C GLU A 110 -0.83 14.40 4.20
N ARG A 111 -0.05 13.33 3.96
CA ARG A 111 0.90 13.22 2.85
C ARG A 111 0.26 12.71 1.57
N LEU A 112 -0.99 12.31 1.59
CA LEU A 112 -1.71 11.92 0.38
C LEU A 112 -2.19 13.17 -0.40
N LYS A 113 -2.17 13.05 -1.71
CA LYS A 113 -2.86 13.97 -2.59
C LYS A 113 -4.39 13.76 -2.47
N PRO A 114 -5.22 14.72 -2.91
CA PRO A 114 -6.66 14.51 -3.00
C PRO A 114 -6.99 13.22 -3.78
N ARG A 115 -7.83 12.36 -3.20
CA ARG A 115 -8.15 11.00 -3.69
C ARG A 115 -7.00 10.00 -3.62
N GLY A 116 -5.94 10.32 -2.90
CA GLY A 116 -4.85 9.38 -2.63
C GLY A 116 -5.29 8.24 -1.70
N MET A 117 -4.45 7.21 -1.63
CA MET A 117 -4.76 5.99 -0.89
C MET A 117 -3.54 5.51 -0.11
N ILE A 118 -3.76 5.04 1.12
CA ILE A 118 -2.79 4.24 1.84
C ILE A 118 -3.02 2.75 1.55
N VAL A 119 -1.93 1.99 1.47
CA VAL A 119 -1.93 0.53 1.33
C VAL A 119 -1.06 -0.04 2.44
N VAL A 120 -1.65 -0.74 3.39
CA VAL A 120 -0.95 -1.26 4.58
C VAL A 120 -0.97 -2.78 4.57
N ASN A 121 0.19 -3.41 4.72
CA ASN A 121 0.30 -4.85 4.91
C ASN A 121 0.26 -5.16 6.41
N LEU A 122 -0.79 -5.83 6.91
CA LEU A 122 -0.95 -6.23 8.30
C LEU A 122 -0.86 -7.75 8.45
N TRP A 123 -0.31 -8.21 9.58
CA TRP A 123 -0.38 -9.62 9.96
C TRP A 123 -1.72 -9.91 10.65
N GLY A 124 -2.60 -10.63 9.95
CA GLY A 124 -3.97 -10.92 10.42
C GLY A 124 -4.07 -11.94 11.55
N GLY A 125 -3.00 -12.70 11.81
CA GLY A 125 -2.93 -13.64 12.95
C GLY A 125 -2.51 -13.00 14.27
N ASP A 126 -2.19 -11.73 14.28
CA ASP A 126 -1.77 -11.00 15.46
C ASP A 126 -2.97 -10.59 16.32
N LYS A 127 -2.81 -10.66 17.64
CA LYS A 127 -3.80 -10.17 18.62
C LYS A 127 -4.06 -8.66 18.47
N VAL A 128 -3.08 -7.93 17.94
CA VAL A 128 -3.18 -6.47 17.71
C VAL A 128 -3.82 -6.10 16.36
N PHE A 129 -4.08 -7.06 15.46
CA PHE A 129 -4.65 -6.79 14.13
C PHE A 129 -5.90 -5.89 14.19
N ASN A 130 -6.85 -6.24 15.05
CA ASN A 130 -8.08 -5.45 15.17
C ASN A 130 -7.83 -4.03 15.68
N ALA A 131 -6.88 -3.87 16.60
CA ALA A 131 -6.50 -2.55 17.10
C ALA A 131 -5.83 -1.69 16.01
N LEU A 132 -4.94 -2.28 15.20
CA LEU A 132 -4.31 -1.61 14.08
C LEU A 132 -5.32 -1.23 13.01
N LEU A 133 -6.23 -2.14 12.64
CA LEU A 133 -7.29 -1.87 11.69
C LEU A 133 -8.21 -0.74 12.16
N GLN A 134 -8.55 -0.69 13.45
CA GLN A 134 -9.34 0.40 14.02
C GLN A 134 -8.60 1.75 13.95
N ARG A 135 -7.29 1.78 14.22
CA ARG A 135 -6.47 3.00 14.09
C ARG A 135 -6.42 3.51 12.65
N ILE A 136 -6.24 2.59 11.68
CA ILE A 136 -6.29 2.95 10.26
C ILE A 136 -7.66 3.50 9.90
N ARG A 137 -8.75 2.84 10.29
CA ARG A 137 -10.12 3.32 10.05
C ARG A 137 -10.39 4.69 10.63
N ALA A 138 -9.93 4.94 11.85
CA ALA A 138 -10.05 6.25 12.49
C ALA A 138 -9.25 7.34 11.75
N ALA A 139 -8.07 7.01 11.24
CA ALA A 139 -7.23 7.94 10.49
C ALA A 139 -7.75 8.19 9.06
N PHE A 140 -8.48 7.24 8.47
CA PHE A 140 -8.99 7.29 7.09
C PHE A 140 -10.53 7.27 7.05
N PRO A 141 -11.20 8.39 7.42
CA PRO A 141 -12.66 8.47 7.44
C PRO A 141 -13.31 8.38 6.04
N GLY A 142 -12.52 8.47 4.97
CA GLY A 142 -12.95 8.21 3.59
C GLY A 142 -13.29 6.76 3.30
N GLY A 143 -13.14 5.86 4.29
CA GLY A 143 -13.45 4.43 4.17
C GLY A 143 -12.22 3.56 4.02
N THR A 144 -12.42 2.26 4.27
CA THR A 144 -11.35 1.25 4.15
C THR A 144 -11.86 -0.03 3.52
N LEU A 145 -10.98 -0.66 2.73
CA LEU A 145 -11.19 -2.01 2.21
C LEU A 145 -10.09 -2.94 2.74
N CYS A 146 -10.46 -4.19 2.97
CA CYS A 146 -9.55 -5.25 3.38
C CYS A 146 -9.46 -6.32 2.30
N LEU A 147 -8.26 -6.82 2.03
CA LEU A 147 -7.99 -7.89 1.07
C LEU A 147 -7.11 -8.95 1.73
N PRO A 148 -7.58 -10.20 1.90
CA PRO A 148 -6.71 -11.29 2.33
C PRO A 148 -5.55 -11.44 1.34
N ALA A 149 -4.31 -11.47 1.83
CA ALA A 149 -3.16 -11.75 0.97
C ALA A 149 -3.10 -13.23 0.60
N GLU A 150 -2.41 -13.56 -0.49
CA GLU A 150 -2.21 -14.96 -0.91
C GLU A 150 -1.44 -15.78 0.13
N ARG A 151 -0.48 -15.16 0.80
CA ARG A 151 0.18 -15.81 1.94
C ARG A 151 -0.79 -15.82 3.12
N PRO A 152 -1.10 -17.00 3.67
CA PRO A 152 -1.95 -17.10 4.84
C PRO A 152 -1.44 -16.22 5.98
N GLY A 153 -2.34 -15.45 6.56
CA GLY A 153 -2.05 -14.60 7.70
C GLY A 153 -1.91 -13.12 7.42
N ASN A 154 -1.61 -12.69 6.19
CA ASN A 154 -1.55 -11.26 5.88
C ASN A 154 -2.90 -10.74 5.36
N VAL A 155 -3.22 -9.51 5.72
CA VAL A 155 -4.36 -8.73 5.21
C VAL A 155 -3.86 -7.38 4.73
N ILE A 156 -4.18 -7.03 3.49
CA ILE A 156 -3.89 -5.73 2.93
C ILE A 156 -5.06 -4.80 3.23
N VAL A 157 -4.79 -3.67 3.84
CA VAL A 157 -5.78 -2.63 4.14
C VAL A 157 -5.55 -1.46 3.20
N PHE A 158 -6.60 -1.06 2.49
CA PHE A 158 -6.63 0.14 1.65
C PHE A 158 -7.43 1.20 2.40
N GLY A 159 -6.84 2.37 2.64
CA GLY A 159 -7.52 3.50 3.28
C GLY A 159 -7.61 4.67 2.30
N TYR A 160 -8.80 5.23 2.14
CA TYR A 160 -9.06 6.35 1.23
C TYR A 160 -8.92 7.70 1.96
N GLU A 161 -8.20 8.63 1.35
CA GLU A 161 -8.14 10.02 1.83
C GLU A 161 -9.55 10.65 1.85
N ARG A 162 -10.33 10.37 0.79
CA ARG A 162 -11.73 10.81 0.64
C ARG A 162 -12.59 9.62 0.22
N GLU A 163 -13.81 9.57 0.74
CA GLU A 163 -14.77 8.52 0.39
C GLU A 163 -15.00 8.46 -1.13
N PRO A 164 -14.72 7.33 -1.78
CA PRO A 164 -15.02 7.14 -3.18
C PRO A 164 -16.50 6.77 -3.36
N ALA A 165 -17.00 6.89 -4.57
CA ALA A 165 -18.28 6.29 -4.93
C ALA A 165 -18.21 4.77 -4.75
N PRO A 166 -19.37 4.10 -4.43
CA PRO A 166 -19.43 2.65 -4.40
C PRO A 166 -18.92 2.01 -5.70
N LEU A 167 -18.11 0.98 -5.57
CA LEU A 167 -17.43 0.34 -6.69
C LEU A 167 -18.30 -0.75 -7.29
N GLN A 168 -18.60 -0.67 -8.58
CA GLN A 168 -19.38 -1.69 -9.29
C GLN A 168 -18.54 -2.95 -9.49
N TRP A 169 -19.09 -4.14 -9.17
CA TRP A 169 -18.40 -5.40 -9.39
C TRP A 169 -18.05 -5.65 -10.87
N THR A 170 -18.95 -5.25 -11.77
CA THR A 170 -18.71 -5.36 -13.22
C THR A 170 -17.50 -4.55 -13.69
N ASP A 171 -17.30 -3.35 -13.12
CA ASP A 171 -16.16 -2.51 -13.46
C ASP A 171 -14.85 -3.04 -12.83
N LEU A 172 -14.93 -3.51 -11.58
CA LEU A 172 -13.78 -4.13 -10.92
C LEU A 172 -13.33 -5.41 -11.64
N THR A 173 -14.27 -6.26 -12.08
CA THR A 173 -13.96 -7.48 -12.81
C THR A 173 -13.30 -7.16 -14.15
N ARG A 174 -13.89 -6.28 -14.95
CA ARG A 174 -13.32 -5.86 -16.24
C ARG A 174 -11.92 -5.27 -16.07
N ARG A 175 -11.74 -4.42 -15.06
CA ARG A 175 -10.43 -3.83 -14.76
C ARG A 175 -9.43 -4.88 -14.29
N ALA A 176 -9.86 -5.86 -13.51
CA ALA A 176 -9.02 -6.97 -13.06
C ALA A 176 -8.47 -7.79 -14.21
N ASP A 177 -9.32 -8.12 -15.20
CA ASP A 177 -8.90 -8.86 -16.39
C ASP A 177 -7.85 -8.08 -17.18
N THR A 178 -8.10 -6.80 -17.44
CA THR A 178 -7.12 -5.91 -18.11
C THR A 178 -5.79 -5.83 -17.35
N LEU A 179 -5.83 -5.61 -16.04
CA LEU A 179 -4.62 -5.51 -15.22
C LEU A 179 -3.86 -6.83 -15.13
N GLN A 180 -4.55 -7.97 -15.18
CA GLN A 180 -3.92 -9.28 -15.25
C GLN A 180 -3.15 -9.47 -16.55
N GLU A 181 -3.74 -9.09 -17.69
CA GLU A 181 -3.07 -9.13 -18.99
C GLU A 181 -1.84 -8.22 -19.03
N GLU A 182 -1.96 -6.99 -18.51
CA GLU A 182 -0.88 -5.99 -18.53
C GLU A 182 0.27 -6.33 -17.58
N HIS A 183 -0.03 -6.85 -16.38
CA HIS A 183 0.94 -6.97 -15.30
C HIS A 183 1.30 -8.40 -14.91
N GLY A 184 0.50 -9.40 -15.32
CA GLY A 184 0.73 -10.80 -14.99
C GLY A 184 0.46 -11.14 -13.52
N LEU A 185 -0.32 -10.34 -12.79
CA LEU A 185 -0.74 -10.59 -11.42
C LEU A 185 -2.20 -11.07 -11.39
N GLU A 186 -2.56 -11.85 -10.38
CA GLU A 186 -3.88 -12.51 -10.26
C GLU A 186 -4.99 -11.55 -9.79
N PHE A 187 -5.21 -10.44 -10.50
CA PHE A 187 -6.20 -9.43 -10.13
C PHE A 187 -7.64 -9.96 -9.99
N PRO A 188 -8.13 -10.92 -10.80
CA PRO A 188 -9.45 -11.53 -10.59
C PRO A 188 -9.58 -12.17 -9.19
N ARG A 189 -8.53 -12.84 -8.69
CA ARG A 189 -8.52 -13.39 -7.32
C ARG A 189 -8.56 -12.29 -6.24
N PHE A 190 -7.99 -11.12 -6.52
CA PHE A 190 -8.10 -9.99 -5.59
C PHE A 190 -9.55 -9.51 -5.51
N VAL A 191 -10.28 -9.45 -6.62
CA VAL A 191 -11.71 -9.10 -6.63
C VAL A 191 -12.53 -10.11 -5.83
N GLU A 192 -12.26 -11.41 -5.97
CA GLU A 192 -12.89 -12.44 -5.14
C GLU A 192 -12.55 -12.27 -3.64
N GLY A 193 -11.29 -11.93 -3.35
CA GLY A 193 -10.82 -11.67 -1.98
C GLY A 193 -11.53 -10.50 -1.33
N LEU A 194 -11.83 -9.45 -2.06
CA LEU A 194 -12.54 -8.26 -1.56
C LEU A 194 -13.95 -8.60 -1.07
N ARG A 195 -14.65 -9.55 -1.67
CA ARG A 195 -15.98 -9.99 -1.23
C ARG A 195 -15.97 -10.61 0.17
N LYS A 196 -14.85 -11.20 0.59
CA LYS A 196 -14.75 -11.95 1.84
C LYS A 196 -14.69 -11.08 3.11
N MET A 197 -14.21 -9.85 2.99
CA MET A 197 -13.87 -9.03 4.16
C MET A 197 -14.54 -7.65 4.18
N ASN A 198 -15.28 -7.30 3.15
CA ASN A 198 -15.84 -5.95 3.02
C ASN A 198 -17.36 -5.98 2.89
N ARG A 199 -17.98 -4.85 3.26
CA ARG A 199 -19.42 -4.67 3.04
C ARG A 199 -19.69 -4.58 1.53
N HIS A 200 -20.66 -5.35 1.06
CA HIS A 200 -21.06 -5.35 -0.34
C HIS A 200 -22.52 -5.83 -0.49
N ASP A 201 -23.07 -5.59 -1.65
CA ASP A 201 -24.27 -6.26 -2.16
C ASP A 201 -23.92 -6.99 -3.48
N ASP A 202 -24.93 -7.44 -4.22
CA ASP A 202 -24.75 -8.18 -5.49
C ASP A 202 -24.14 -7.30 -6.59
N GLU A 203 -24.30 -5.99 -6.52
CA GLU A 203 -23.84 -5.05 -7.54
C GLU A 203 -22.57 -4.29 -7.14
N ARG A 204 -22.39 -4.00 -5.85
CA ARG A 204 -21.42 -2.99 -5.37
C ARG A 204 -20.61 -3.42 -4.16
N LEU A 205 -19.40 -2.91 -4.14
CA LEU A 205 -18.48 -2.91 -2.99
C LEU A 205 -18.51 -1.53 -2.34
N TYR A 206 -18.61 -1.50 -1.00
CA TYR A 206 -18.65 -0.26 -0.19
C TYR A 206 -17.36 -0.13 0.62
N PRO A 207 -16.51 0.88 0.37
CA PRO A 207 -15.34 1.20 1.19
C PRO A 207 -15.67 1.66 2.60
#